data_8a34380dbee82055d44b2f7774d2cd3c
#
_entry.id   8a34380dbee82055d44b2f7774d2cd3c
#
_cell.length_a   1.000
_cell.length_b   1.000
_cell.length_c   1.000
_cell.angle_alpha   90.00
_cell.angle_beta   90.00
_cell.angle_gamma   90.00
#
_symmetry.space_group_name_H-M   'P 1'
#
loop_
_entity.id
_entity.type
_entity.pdbx_description
1 polymer ?
#
loop_
_entity_poly.entity_id
_entity_poly.type
_entity_poly.pdbx_seq_one_letter_code
_entity_poly.pdbx_strand_id
1 'polypeptide(L)'
;MLEPLKDDVSVRFLDSRDYPGSALVGIAIHLLHGEIAYRGGEFDQAVSHFEQAVAAQDLLPYTEPPFWYYPTRQSLGAALAAGGKHAEAEAVFRKDLKQYPHNGWSMFGLAQSLTAQGKIEEAAKAKMHFETIWQFADVELTASIL
;
A
#
# COMPACT_ATOMS: atom_id res chain seq x y z
N MET A 1 4.37 16.52 12.01
CA MET A 1 5.81 16.78 12.26
C MET A 1 6.67 16.70 11.00
N LEU A 2 6.26 15.99 9.94
CA LEU A 2 6.99 15.94 8.64
C LEU A 2 6.56 17.05 7.66
N GLU A 3 5.41 17.67 7.84
CA GLU A 3 4.86 18.72 6.95
C GLU A 3 5.86 19.84 6.59
N PRO A 4 6.65 20.39 7.55
CA PRO A 4 7.62 21.42 7.22
C PRO A 4 8.74 20.94 6.29
N LEU A 5 9.03 19.63 6.25
CA LEU A 5 10.10 19.09 5.40
C LEU A 5 9.77 19.17 3.91
N LYS A 6 8.48 19.17 3.53
CA LYS A 6 8.07 19.27 2.13
C LYS A 6 8.55 20.57 1.47
N ASP A 7 8.65 21.64 2.27
CA ASP A 7 9.10 22.96 1.81
C ASP A 7 10.56 23.28 2.18
N ASP A 8 11.28 22.32 2.76
CA ASP A 8 12.68 22.50 3.13
C ASP A 8 13.56 22.74 1.90
N VAL A 9 14.51 23.67 2.03
CA VAL A 9 15.43 24.06 0.95
C VAL A 9 16.23 22.86 0.44
N SER A 10 16.62 21.93 1.32
CA SER A 10 17.36 20.71 0.94
C SER A 10 16.52 19.78 0.08
N VAL A 11 15.23 19.63 0.41
CA VAL A 11 14.28 18.81 -0.38
C VAL A 11 14.05 19.43 -1.76
N ARG A 12 13.82 20.74 -1.83
CA ARG A 12 13.68 21.47 -3.10
C ARG A 12 14.96 21.44 -3.94
N PHE A 13 16.14 21.41 -3.31
CA PHE A 13 17.39 21.20 -4.03
C PHE A 13 17.45 19.84 -4.71
N LEU A 14 16.95 18.77 -4.08
CA LEU A 14 16.84 17.44 -4.71
C LEU A 14 15.94 17.49 -5.94
N ASP A 15 14.77 18.15 -5.84
CA ASP A 15 13.85 18.28 -6.98
C ASP A 15 14.53 19.02 -8.16
N SER A 16 15.39 20.01 -7.88
CA SER A 16 16.14 20.71 -8.94
C SER A 16 17.20 19.85 -9.64
N ARG A 17 17.45 18.64 -9.13
CA ARG A 17 18.40 17.65 -9.66
C ARG A 17 17.70 16.40 -10.19
N ASP A 18 16.42 16.51 -10.56
CA ASP A 18 15.58 15.41 -11.05
C ASP A 18 15.42 14.24 -10.05
N TYR A 19 15.67 14.49 -8.76
CA TYR A 19 15.38 13.56 -7.69
C TYR A 19 14.09 13.98 -6.98
N PRO A 20 13.01 13.18 -6.97
CA PRO A 20 11.66 13.62 -6.59
C PRO A 20 11.48 13.76 -5.06
N GLY A 21 12.34 14.58 -4.41
CA GLY A 21 12.43 14.74 -2.97
C GLY A 21 11.09 15.14 -2.34
N SER A 22 10.44 16.16 -2.88
CA SER A 22 9.13 16.64 -2.38
C SER A 22 8.04 15.58 -2.51
N ALA A 23 8.04 14.80 -3.59
CA ALA A 23 7.08 13.71 -3.78
C ALA A 23 7.30 12.59 -2.76
N LEU A 24 8.56 12.21 -2.50
CA LEU A 24 8.91 11.18 -1.52
C LEU A 24 8.52 11.59 -0.10
N VAL A 25 8.77 12.85 0.28
CA VAL A 25 8.32 13.40 1.56
C VAL A 25 6.79 13.38 1.64
N GLY A 26 6.09 13.74 0.55
CA GLY A 26 4.63 13.68 0.47
C GLY A 26 4.10 12.25 0.70
N ILE A 27 4.69 11.24 0.05
CA ILE A 27 4.33 9.82 0.27
C ILE A 27 4.53 9.45 1.75
N ALA A 28 5.69 9.78 2.34
CA ALA A 28 5.97 9.47 3.74
C ALA A 28 4.97 10.12 4.70
N ILE A 29 4.59 11.39 4.47
CA ILE A 29 3.58 12.10 5.27
C ILE A 29 2.24 11.38 5.22
N HIS A 30 1.75 11.08 4.01
CA HIS A 30 0.46 10.43 3.85
C HIS A 30 0.45 8.99 4.39
N LEU A 31 1.52 8.23 4.22
CA LEU A 31 1.65 6.90 4.82
C LEU A 31 1.61 6.98 6.35
N LEU A 32 2.36 7.91 6.95
CA LEU A 32 2.38 8.06 8.41
C LEU A 32 1.00 8.44 8.96
N HIS A 33 0.31 9.41 8.35
CA HIS A 33 -1.04 9.79 8.77
C HIS A 33 -2.04 8.66 8.56
N GLY A 34 -1.93 7.95 7.44
CA GLY A 34 -2.75 6.77 7.16
C GLY A 34 -2.55 5.66 8.20
N GLU A 35 -1.30 5.38 8.58
CA GLU A 35 -0.98 4.41 9.64
C GLU A 35 -1.54 4.81 11.01
N ILE A 36 -1.40 6.08 11.38
CA ILE A 36 -1.95 6.59 12.65
C ILE A 36 -3.47 6.42 12.67
N ALA A 37 -4.16 6.82 11.60
CA ALA A 37 -5.60 6.68 11.47
C ALA A 37 -6.03 5.20 11.46
N TYR A 38 -5.31 4.34 10.73
CA TYR A 38 -5.57 2.89 10.68
C TYR A 38 -5.48 2.26 12.07
N ARG A 39 -4.42 2.54 12.81
CA ARG A 39 -4.24 2.04 14.18
C ARG A 39 -5.23 2.63 15.18
N GLY A 40 -5.75 3.82 14.90
CA GLY A 40 -6.85 4.46 15.64
C GLY A 40 -8.23 3.89 15.31
N GLY A 41 -8.37 3.01 14.31
CA GLY A 41 -9.65 2.50 13.84
C GLY A 41 -10.41 3.49 12.94
N GLU A 42 -9.78 4.58 12.53
CA GLU A 42 -10.35 5.63 11.69
C GLU A 42 -10.16 5.29 10.21
N PHE A 43 -10.78 4.19 9.75
CA PHE A 43 -10.48 3.59 8.46
C PHE A 43 -10.78 4.50 7.27
N ASP A 44 -11.82 5.34 7.31
CA ASP A 44 -12.10 6.29 6.23
C ASP A 44 -11.00 7.37 6.10
N GLN A 45 -10.44 7.84 7.22
CA GLN A 45 -9.31 8.75 7.21
C GLN A 45 -8.04 8.04 6.70
N ALA A 46 -7.80 6.81 7.14
CA ALA A 46 -6.68 6.00 6.66
C ALA A 46 -6.75 5.81 5.13
N VAL A 47 -7.92 5.45 4.60
CA VAL A 47 -8.17 5.33 3.15
C VAL A 47 -7.82 6.63 2.44
N SER A 48 -8.34 7.78 2.91
CA SER A 48 -8.08 9.08 2.28
C SER A 48 -6.58 9.40 2.21
N HIS A 49 -5.82 9.13 3.27
CA HIS A 49 -4.38 9.34 3.27
C HIS A 49 -3.64 8.35 2.37
N PHE A 50 -3.99 7.06 2.42
CA PHE A 50 -3.34 6.07 1.57
C PHE A 50 -3.65 6.27 0.07
N GLU A 51 -4.83 6.76 -0.29
CA GLU A 51 -5.13 7.18 -1.67
C GLU A 51 -4.19 8.28 -2.16
N GLN A 52 -3.89 9.26 -1.32
CA GLN A 52 -2.95 10.33 -1.65
C GLN A 52 -1.51 9.79 -1.78
N ALA A 53 -1.11 8.84 -0.91
CA ALA A 53 0.19 8.18 -1.04
C ALA A 53 0.30 7.39 -2.35
N VAL A 54 -0.75 6.64 -2.72
CA VAL A 54 -0.83 5.90 -3.98
C VAL A 54 -0.75 6.84 -5.18
N ALA A 55 -1.53 7.93 -5.17
CA ALA A 55 -1.51 8.91 -6.27
C ALA A 55 -0.11 9.54 -6.44
N ALA A 56 0.57 9.86 -5.34
CA ALA A 56 1.93 10.40 -5.38
C ALA A 56 2.94 9.35 -5.89
N GLN A 57 2.83 8.09 -5.45
CA GLN A 57 3.71 7.01 -5.94
C GLN A 57 3.51 6.73 -7.43
N ASP A 58 2.27 6.77 -7.93
CA ASP A 58 1.96 6.53 -9.35
C ASP A 58 2.56 7.60 -10.29
N LEU A 59 2.88 8.78 -9.77
CA LEU A 59 3.51 9.86 -10.53
C LEU A 59 5.04 9.82 -10.52
N LEU A 60 5.65 8.93 -9.70
CA LEU A 60 7.10 8.80 -9.68
C LEU A 60 7.60 8.25 -11.02
N PRO A 61 8.72 8.78 -11.53
CA PRO A 61 9.34 8.21 -12.73
C PRO A 61 9.88 6.80 -12.43
N TYR A 62 9.89 5.97 -13.47
CA TYR A 62 10.49 4.63 -13.36
C TYR A 62 12.01 4.74 -13.13
N THR A 63 12.50 4.00 -12.11
CA THR A 63 13.93 3.85 -11.81
C THR A 63 14.21 2.45 -11.25
N GLU A 64 15.46 2.02 -11.37
CA GLU A 64 16.00 0.80 -10.75
C GLU A 64 17.18 1.17 -9.83
N PRO A 65 17.08 1.00 -8.52
CA PRO A 65 15.87 0.61 -7.74
C PRO A 65 14.78 1.71 -7.76
N PRO A 66 13.51 1.35 -7.47
CA PRO A 66 12.43 2.33 -7.42
C PRO A 66 12.67 3.36 -6.29
N PHE A 67 12.24 4.61 -6.52
CA PHE A 67 12.38 5.70 -5.54
C PHE A 67 11.66 5.42 -4.22
N TRP A 68 10.54 4.66 -4.26
CA TRP A 68 9.83 4.22 -3.06
C TRP A 68 9.90 2.70 -2.94
N TYR A 69 10.31 2.20 -1.77
CA TYR A 69 10.77 0.84 -1.55
C TYR A 69 9.67 -0.24 -1.47
N TYR A 70 8.40 0.14 -1.29
CA TYR A 70 7.29 -0.82 -1.28
C TYR A 70 6.01 -0.24 -1.91
N PRO A 71 5.08 -1.10 -2.41
CA PRO A 71 3.83 -0.65 -2.99
C PRO A 71 2.88 -0.06 -1.94
N THR A 72 2.53 1.23 -2.06
CA THR A 72 1.60 1.90 -1.13
C THR A 72 0.17 1.35 -1.22
N ARG A 73 -0.18 0.69 -2.33
CA ARG A 73 -1.49 0.04 -2.54
C ARG A 73 -1.79 -1.05 -1.54
N GLN A 74 -0.79 -1.76 -1.01
CA GLN A 74 -1.05 -2.76 0.03
C GLN A 74 -1.65 -2.13 1.28
N SER A 75 -1.18 -0.95 1.72
CA SER A 75 -1.73 -0.22 2.86
C SER A 75 -3.14 0.30 2.59
N LEU A 76 -3.40 0.82 1.38
CA LEU A 76 -4.75 1.24 0.97
C LEU A 76 -5.73 0.06 1.00
N GLY A 77 -5.34 -1.07 0.43
CA GLY A 77 -6.16 -2.29 0.43
C GLY A 77 -6.46 -2.79 1.84
N ALA A 78 -5.47 -2.73 2.76
CA ALA A 78 -5.66 -3.09 4.16
C ALA A 78 -6.70 -2.19 4.86
N ALA A 79 -6.61 -0.87 4.66
CA ALA A 79 -7.55 0.08 5.27
C ALA A 79 -8.97 -0.10 4.72
N LEU A 80 -9.13 -0.30 3.42
CA LEU A 80 -10.42 -0.61 2.80
C LEU A 80 -11.02 -1.91 3.37
N ALA A 81 -10.23 -2.98 3.47
CA ALA A 81 -10.68 -4.26 4.02
C ALA A 81 -11.10 -4.14 5.49
N ALA A 82 -10.30 -3.44 6.31
CA ALA A 82 -10.61 -3.18 7.72
C ALA A 82 -11.88 -2.32 7.90
N GLY A 83 -12.13 -1.38 6.97
CA GLY A 83 -13.36 -0.60 6.91
C GLY A 83 -14.57 -1.35 6.30
N GLY A 84 -14.44 -2.65 5.99
CA GLY A 84 -15.52 -3.48 5.42
C GLY A 84 -15.76 -3.27 3.92
N LYS A 85 -14.94 -2.46 3.23
CA LYS A 85 -15.05 -2.15 1.79
C LYS A 85 -14.33 -3.23 0.96
N HIS A 86 -14.73 -4.50 1.13
CA HIS A 86 -13.99 -5.64 0.58
C HIS A 86 -13.93 -5.68 -0.94
N ALA A 87 -14.95 -5.19 -1.66
CA ALA A 87 -14.94 -5.13 -3.12
C ALA A 87 -13.94 -4.09 -3.65
N GLU A 88 -13.82 -2.94 -2.96
CA GLU A 88 -12.85 -1.91 -3.28
C GLU A 88 -11.42 -2.38 -2.95
N ALA A 89 -11.23 -3.02 -1.80
CA ALA A 89 -9.98 -3.64 -1.40
C ALA A 89 -9.49 -4.66 -2.43
N GLU A 90 -10.37 -5.56 -2.89
CA GLU A 90 -10.07 -6.50 -3.98
C GLU A 90 -9.56 -5.80 -5.22
N ALA A 91 -10.24 -4.73 -5.66
CA ALA A 91 -9.83 -3.98 -6.86
C ALA A 91 -8.43 -3.37 -6.70
N VAL A 92 -8.13 -2.83 -5.52
CA VAL A 92 -6.82 -2.25 -5.19
C VAL A 92 -5.73 -3.32 -5.18
N PHE A 93 -5.95 -4.46 -4.50
CA PHE A 93 -4.99 -5.56 -4.47
C PHE A 93 -4.74 -6.17 -5.86
N ARG A 94 -5.78 -6.33 -6.66
CA ARG A 94 -5.62 -6.80 -8.04
C ARG A 94 -4.83 -5.82 -8.91
N LYS A 95 -4.99 -4.51 -8.69
CA LYS A 95 -4.19 -3.48 -9.38
C LYS A 95 -2.72 -3.55 -8.97
N ASP A 96 -2.44 -3.72 -7.69
CA ASP A 96 -1.10 -3.88 -7.17
C ASP A 96 -0.41 -5.13 -7.76
N LEU A 97 -1.08 -6.26 -7.72
CA LEU A 97 -0.57 -7.55 -8.21
C LEU A 97 -0.34 -7.61 -9.72
N LYS A 98 -0.94 -6.70 -10.52
CA LYS A 98 -0.56 -6.55 -11.94
C LYS A 98 0.84 -5.98 -12.10
N GLN A 99 1.25 -5.09 -11.22
CA GLN A 99 2.56 -4.46 -11.23
C GLN A 99 3.60 -5.29 -10.45
N TYR A 100 3.16 -5.88 -9.34
CA TYR A 100 3.99 -6.65 -8.41
C TYR A 100 3.40 -8.06 -8.18
N PRO A 101 3.53 -8.99 -9.14
CA PRO A 101 2.85 -10.30 -9.10
C PRO A 101 3.19 -11.16 -7.87
N HIS A 102 4.34 -10.91 -7.25
CA HIS A 102 4.83 -11.66 -6.10
C HIS A 102 4.74 -10.86 -4.78
N ASN A 103 3.94 -9.79 -4.74
CA ASN A 103 3.69 -9.09 -3.48
C ASN A 103 2.80 -9.94 -2.56
N GLY A 104 3.43 -10.65 -1.61
CA GLY A 104 2.73 -11.51 -0.65
C GLY A 104 1.72 -10.76 0.21
N TRP A 105 2.00 -9.51 0.59
CA TRP A 105 1.08 -8.67 1.36
C TRP A 105 -0.24 -8.43 0.61
N SER A 106 -0.15 -8.04 -0.66
CA SER A 106 -1.33 -7.84 -1.50
C SER A 106 -2.05 -9.15 -1.83
N MET A 107 -1.32 -10.26 -1.99
CA MET A 107 -1.94 -11.56 -2.22
C MET A 107 -2.70 -12.05 -1.00
N PHE A 108 -2.16 -11.85 0.21
CA PHE A 108 -2.85 -12.14 1.46
C PHE A 108 -4.14 -11.32 1.60
N GLY A 109 -4.05 -9.99 1.42
CA GLY A 109 -5.20 -9.09 1.49
C GLY A 109 -6.27 -9.40 0.45
N LEU A 110 -5.87 -9.80 -0.77
CA LEU A 110 -6.79 -10.26 -1.81
C LEU A 110 -7.56 -11.50 -1.36
N ALA A 111 -6.86 -12.51 -0.82
CA ALA A 111 -7.50 -13.74 -0.34
C ALA A 111 -8.51 -13.46 0.78
N GLN A 112 -8.17 -12.58 1.73
CA GLN A 112 -9.09 -12.16 2.79
C GLN A 112 -10.31 -11.42 2.24
N SER A 113 -10.10 -10.47 1.33
CA SER A 113 -11.19 -9.67 0.73
C SER A 113 -12.15 -10.54 -0.08
N LEU A 114 -11.63 -11.52 -0.82
CA LEU A 114 -12.45 -12.49 -1.57
C LEU A 114 -13.25 -13.39 -0.61
N THR A 115 -12.64 -13.84 0.48
CA THR A 115 -13.30 -14.64 1.51
C THR A 115 -14.48 -13.88 2.13
N ALA A 116 -14.26 -12.62 2.51
CA ALA A 116 -15.29 -11.78 3.09
C ALA A 116 -16.47 -11.50 2.13
N GLN A 117 -16.24 -11.55 0.83
CA GLN A 117 -17.26 -11.41 -0.20
C GLN A 117 -17.96 -12.74 -0.55
N GLY A 118 -17.58 -13.87 0.04
CA GLY A 118 -18.12 -15.21 -0.28
C GLY A 118 -17.65 -15.77 -1.63
N LYS A 119 -16.60 -15.22 -2.23
CA LYS A 119 -16.00 -15.69 -3.49
C LYS A 119 -15.05 -16.87 -3.24
N ILE A 120 -15.60 -17.98 -2.76
CA ILE A 120 -14.87 -19.12 -2.17
C ILE A 120 -13.79 -19.70 -3.09
N GLU A 121 -14.12 -19.93 -4.37
CA GLU A 121 -13.17 -20.52 -5.31
C GLU A 121 -11.99 -19.61 -5.63
N GLU A 122 -12.26 -18.29 -5.79
CA GLU A 122 -11.21 -17.31 -6.05
C GLU A 122 -10.34 -17.10 -4.80
N ALA A 123 -10.98 -17.05 -3.62
CA ALA A 123 -10.27 -16.95 -2.35
C ALA A 123 -9.32 -18.14 -2.13
N ALA A 124 -9.77 -19.37 -2.41
CA ALA A 124 -8.92 -20.55 -2.30
C ALA A 124 -7.72 -20.51 -3.25
N LYS A 125 -7.89 -20.04 -4.49
CA LYS A 125 -6.80 -19.86 -5.46
C LYS A 125 -5.81 -18.80 -4.98
N ALA A 126 -6.31 -17.65 -4.50
CA ALA A 126 -5.46 -16.58 -3.99
C ALA A 126 -4.67 -17.02 -2.75
N LYS A 127 -5.30 -17.77 -1.83
CA LYS A 127 -4.65 -18.34 -0.66
C LYS A 127 -3.52 -19.30 -1.03
N MET A 128 -3.77 -20.22 -1.95
CA MET A 128 -2.74 -21.17 -2.41
C MET A 128 -1.56 -20.45 -3.07
N HIS A 129 -1.82 -19.38 -3.83
CA HIS A 129 -0.77 -18.56 -4.42
C HIS A 129 0.02 -17.79 -3.35
N PHE A 130 -0.67 -17.24 -2.34
CA PHE A 130 -0.03 -16.63 -1.19
C PHE A 130 0.90 -17.62 -0.47
N GLU A 131 0.43 -18.82 -0.15
CA GLU A 131 1.23 -19.86 0.52
C GLU A 131 2.49 -20.21 -0.28
N THR A 132 2.40 -20.24 -1.61
CA THR A 132 3.55 -20.47 -2.49
C THR A 132 4.57 -19.31 -2.40
N ILE A 133 4.11 -18.05 -2.41
CA ILE A 133 4.98 -16.88 -2.30
C ILE A 133 5.62 -16.80 -0.91
N TRP A 134 4.86 -17.12 0.13
CA TRP A 134 5.23 -16.92 1.54
C TRP A 134 5.93 -18.12 2.19
N GLN A 135 6.17 -19.21 1.44
CA GLN A 135 6.68 -20.50 1.96
C GLN A 135 8.02 -20.42 2.70
N PHE A 136 8.83 -19.38 2.48
CA PHE A 136 10.12 -19.18 3.13
C PHE A 136 10.13 -18.01 4.12
N ALA A 137 8.98 -17.35 4.33
CA ALA A 137 8.90 -16.28 5.30
C ALA A 137 8.74 -16.83 6.72
N ASP A 138 9.40 -16.18 7.66
CA ASP A 138 9.32 -16.48 9.10
C ASP A 138 8.31 -15.60 9.84
N VAL A 139 7.54 -14.81 9.09
CA VAL A 139 6.49 -13.91 9.61
C VAL A 139 5.11 -14.43 9.23
N GLU A 140 4.23 -14.52 10.20
CA GLU A 140 2.81 -14.79 10.00
C GLU A 140 2.04 -13.48 9.82
N LEU A 141 1.29 -13.36 8.70
CA LEU A 141 0.51 -12.16 8.42
C LEU A 141 -0.87 -12.23 9.08
N THR A 142 -1.26 -11.15 9.75
CA THR A 142 -2.61 -10.93 10.26
C THR A 142 -3.40 -9.91 9.44
N ALA A 143 -2.69 -9.02 8.74
CA ALA A 143 -3.24 -8.03 7.80
C ALA A 143 -2.24 -7.80 6.66
N SER A 144 -2.67 -7.11 5.59
CA SER A 144 -1.78 -6.70 4.48
C SER A 144 -1.02 -5.38 4.77
N ILE A 145 -0.83 -5.05 6.03
CA ILE A 145 -0.11 -3.88 6.55
C ILE A 145 0.66 -4.31 7.80
N LEU A 146 1.78 -3.63 8.09
CA LEU A 146 2.63 -3.93 9.26
C LEU A 146 2.01 -3.44 10.58
#